data_68962c8c184b7c8bf9f3b357043c50f7
#
_entry.id   68962c8c184b7c8bf9f3b357043c50f7
#
_cell.length_a   1.000
_cell.length_b   1.000
_cell.length_c   1.000
_cell.angle_alpha   90.00
_cell.angle_beta   90.00
_cell.angle_gamma   90.00
#
_symmetry.space_group_name_H-M   'P 1'
#
loop_
_entity.id
_entity.type
_entity.pdbx_description
1 polymer ?
#
loop_
_entity_poly.entity_id
_entity_poly.type
_entity_poly.pdbx_seq_one_letter_code
_entity_poly.pdbx_strand_id
1 'polypeptide(L)'
;MSEILTLQPECIWRNFHLLTQVPRPSGHLEKVQQALLDFAAKAGVEAFIDPAGNVVMKKPATPGMENRKGVILQAHMDMVPQKTPASNHDFVNDPIVTRIEGDWLYATDTTLGADNGMGVAAIMAVMEDKTLVHGPINALITADEET
;
A
#
# COMPACT_ATOMS: atom_id res chain seq x y z
N MET A 1 -19.68 1.24 7.77
CA MET A 1 -18.56 0.43 7.27
C MET A 1 -18.36 0.74 5.80
N SER A 2 -17.11 0.90 5.36
CA SER A 2 -16.84 1.15 3.94
C SER A 2 -17.16 -0.11 3.10
N GLU A 3 -17.83 0.08 1.96
CA GLU A 3 -18.18 -1.01 1.06
C GLU A 3 -16.97 -1.79 0.56
N ILE A 4 -15.81 -1.12 0.41
CA ILE A 4 -14.57 -1.75 -0.03
C ILE A 4 -14.17 -2.94 0.85
N LEU A 5 -14.52 -2.92 2.14
CA LEU A 5 -14.19 -3.98 3.09
C LEU A 5 -15.02 -5.24 2.89
N THR A 6 -16.02 -5.21 2.01
CA THR A 6 -16.83 -6.39 1.66
C THR A 6 -16.28 -7.15 0.47
N LEU A 7 -15.28 -6.61 -0.22
CA LEU A 7 -14.73 -7.21 -1.44
C LEU A 7 -13.76 -8.36 -1.15
N GLN A 8 -13.63 -9.25 -2.13
CA GLN A 8 -12.70 -10.39 -2.06
C GLN A 8 -11.63 -10.27 -3.14
N PRO A 9 -10.38 -10.68 -2.85
CA PRO A 9 -9.89 -11.24 -1.59
C PRO A 9 -9.76 -10.16 -0.50
N GLU A 10 -10.24 -10.50 0.68
CA GLU A 10 -10.31 -9.55 1.82
C GLU A 10 -8.97 -8.89 2.13
N CYS A 11 -7.88 -9.65 2.15
CA CYS A 11 -6.57 -9.15 2.53
C CYS A 11 -6.10 -7.99 1.64
N ILE A 12 -6.36 -8.05 0.34
CA ILE A 12 -5.96 -6.99 -0.60
C ILE A 12 -6.82 -5.75 -0.37
N TRP A 13 -8.13 -5.90 -0.30
CA TRP A 13 -9.03 -4.76 -0.16
C TRP A 13 -8.93 -4.10 1.22
N ARG A 14 -8.69 -4.87 2.28
CA ARG A 14 -8.40 -4.31 3.59
C ARG A 14 -7.14 -3.44 3.57
N ASN A 15 -6.08 -3.91 2.94
CA ASN A 15 -4.83 -3.14 2.81
C ASN A 15 -5.00 -1.92 1.92
N PHE A 16 -5.73 -2.06 0.81
CA PHE A 16 -6.03 -0.91 -0.03
C PHE A 16 -6.87 0.14 0.71
N HIS A 17 -7.87 -0.30 1.47
CA HIS A 17 -8.66 0.61 2.32
C HIS A 17 -7.76 1.37 3.30
N LEU A 18 -6.83 0.69 3.96
CA LEU A 18 -5.87 1.35 4.85
C LEU A 18 -5.13 2.47 4.10
N LEU A 19 -4.66 2.19 2.89
CA LEU A 19 -3.94 3.17 2.08
C LEU A 19 -4.83 4.37 1.69
N THR A 20 -6.12 4.14 1.43
CA THR A 20 -7.05 5.25 1.15
C THR A 20 -7.27 6.15 2.35
N GLN A 21 -7.11 5.64 3.57
CA GLN A 21 -7.28 6.41 4.79
C GLN A 21 -6.03 7.21 5.17
N VAL A 22 -4.89 6.94 4.53
CA VAL A 22 -3.62 7.60 4.82
C VAL A 22 -3.24 8.51 3.65
N PRO A 23 -3.22 9.84 3.85
CA PRO A 23 -2.79 10.77 2.81
C PRO A 23 -1.36 10.46 2.33
N ARG A 24 -1.20 10.38 1.01
CA ARG A 24 0.07 10.01 0.36
C ARG A 24 0.30 10.69 -0.99
N PRO A 25 0.00 12.00 -1.13
CA PRO A 25 0.31 12.70 -2.37
C PRO A 25 1.83 12.77 -2.55
N SER A 26 2.29 12.72 -3.78
CA SER A 26 3.72 12.86 -4.09
C SER A 26 4.31 14.08 -3.37
N GLY A 27 5.48 13.90 -2.77
CA GLY A 27 6.15 14.94 -1.99
C GLY A 27 5.74 15.03 -0.52
N HIS A 28 4.71 14.30 -0.08
CA HIS A 28 4.22 14.31 1.31
C HIS A 28 3.96 12.87 1.76
N LEU A 29 5.03 12.11 2.00
CA LEU A 29 4.97 10.67 2.21
C LEU A 29 5.16 10.24 3.68
N GLU A 30 5.37 11.15 4.59
CA GLU A 30 5.69 10.83 5.99
C GLU A 30 4.61 9.96 6.64
N LYS A 31 3.34 10.25 6.35
CA LYS A 31 2.21 9.51 6.93
C LYS A 31 2.14 8.07 6.40
N VAL A 32 2.29 7.88 5.09
CA VAL A 32 2.25 6.53 4.51
C VAL A 32 3.49 5.74 4.86
N GLN A 33 4.66 6.36 4.93
CA GLN A 33 5.89 5.73 5.40
C GLN A 33 5.68 5.16 6.80
N GLN A 34 5.15 5.97 7.73
CA GLN A 34 4.89 5.53 9.09
C GLN A 34 3.83 4.42 9.14
N ALA A 35 2.76 4.54 8.35
CA ALA A 35 1.73 3.52 8.28
C ALA A 35 2.28 2.17 7.81
N LEU A 36 3.19 2.18 6.83
CA LEU A 36 3.84 0.97 6.33
C LEU A 36 4.79 0.36 7.36
N LEU A 37 5.53 1.17 8.12
CA LEU A 37 6.36 0.68 9.21
C LEU A 37 5.51 0.06 10.32
N ASP A 38 4.39 0.69 10.68
CA ASP A 38 3.47 0.17 11.69
C ASP A 38 2.84 -1.15 11.23
N PHE A 39 2.47 -1.23 9.96
CA PHE A 39 1.97 -2.46 9.34
C PHE A 39 3.00 -3.58 9.45
N ALA A 40 4.25 -3.31 9.07
CA ALA A 40 5.33 -4.31 9.13
C ALA A 40 5.57 -4.80 10.56
N ALA A 41 5.55 -3.89 11.54
CA ALA A 41 5.71 -4.24 12.94
C ALA A 41 4.61 -5.19 13.42
N LYS A 42 3.36 -4.94 13.05
CA LYS A 42 2.22 -5.83 13.36
C LYS A 42 2.34 -7.19 12.66
N ALA A 43 2.84 -7.19 11.43
CA ALA A 43 3.04 -8.42 10.67
C ALA A 43 4.26 -9.23 11.14
N GLY A 44 5.11 -8.67 11.98
CA GLY A 44 6.35 -9.29 12.42
C GLY A 44 7.42 -9.32 11.34
N VAL A 45 7.41 -8.35 10.43
CA VAL A 45 8.32 -8.23 9.30
C VAL A 45 9.28 -7.08 9.53
N GLU A 46 10.58 -7.31 9.28
CA GLU A 46 11.59 -6.25 9.34
C GLU A 46 11.28 -5.17 8.29
N ALA A 47 11.35 -3.90 8.68
CA ALA A 47 11.15 -2.79 7.77
C ALA A 47 11.96 -1.57 8.18
N PHE A 48 12.36 -0.78 7.18
CA PHE A 48 13.06 0.48 7.40
C PHE A 48 12.82 1.42 6.22
N ILE A 49 13.10 2.71 6.44
CA ILE A 49 13.10 3.73 5.39
C ILE A 49 14.54 3.95 4.95
N ASP A 50 14.82 3.83 3.65
CA ASP A 50 16.15 4.06 3.12
C ASP A 50 16.45 5.57 2.95
N PRO A 51 17.70 5.96 2.61
CA PRO A 51 18.04 7.37 2.46
C PRO A 51 17.26 8.11 1.36
N ALA A 52 16.68 7.41 0.40
CA ALA A 52 15.88 7.99 -0.67
C ALA A 52 14.40 8.12 -0.29
N GLY A 53 14.00 7.63 0.89
CA GLY A 53 12.62 7.68 1.36
C GLY A 53 11.79 6.46 0.99
N ASN A 54 12.39 5.45 0.39
CA ASN A 54 11.69 4.20 0.08
C ASN A 54 11.49 3.38 1.35
N VAL A 55 10.38 2.64 1.43
CA VAL A 55 10.17 1.66 2.49
C VAL A 55 10.60 0.29 2.00
N VAL A 56 11.52 -0.34 2.73
CA VAL A 56 12.00 -1.68 2.46
C VAL A 56 11.47 -2.61 3.53
N MET A 57 10.90 -3.73 3.12
CA MET A 57 10.48 -4.79 4.05
C MET A 57 11.24 -6.08 3.68
N LYS A 58 11.59 -6.87 4.70
CA LYS A 58 12.32 -8.12 4.50
C LYS A 58 11.59 -9.26 5.18
N LYS A 59 11.18 -10.24 4.39
CA LYS A 59 10.53 -11.46 4.88
C LYS A 59 11.45 -12.66 4.61
N PRO A 60 11.96 -13.32 5.65
CA PRO A 60 12.82 -14.48 5.45
C PRO A 60 12.08 -15.66 4.82
N ALA A 61 12.81 -16.55 4.18
CA ALA A 61 12.25 -17.77 3.61
C ALA A 61 11.53 -18.61 4.67
N THR A 62 10.47 -19.29 4.26
CA THR A 62 9.85 -20.30 5.12
C THR A 62 10.76 -21.51 5.26
N PRO A 63 10.63 -22.30 6.37
CA PRO A 63 11.51 -23.45 6.61
C PRO A 63 11.58 -24.40 5.41
N GLY A 64 12.80 -24.74 5.01
CA GLY A 64 13.06 -25.61 3.86
C GLY A 64 13.16 -24.87 2.53
N MET A 65 12.92 -23.56 2.50
CA MET A 65 12.93 -22.75 1.27
C MET A 65 14.10 -21.76 1.22
N GLU A 66 15.06 -21.87 2.13
CA GLU A 66 16.16 -20.92 2.27
C GLU A 66 17.07 -20.87 1.03
N ASN A 67 17.15 -21.97 0.27
CA ASN A 67 17.97 -22.07 -0.93
C ASN A 67 17.27 -21.59 -2.21
N ARG A 68 16.02 -21.14 -2.11
CA ARG A 68 15.29 -20.59 -3.25
C ARG A 68 15.77 -19.16 -3.55
N LYS A 69 15.69 -18.79 -4.82
CA LYS A 69 16.03 -17.42 -5.21
C LYS A 69 15.16 -16.42 -4.46
N GLY A 70 15.78 -15.34 -4.01
CA GLY A 70 15.04 -14.22 -3.45
C GLY A 70 14.22 -13.49 -4.53
N VAL A 71 13.10 -12.94 -4.12
CA VAL A 71 12.21 -12.15 -4.98
C VAL A 71 12.09 -10.76 -4.38
N ILE A 72 12.12 -9.74 -5.25
CA ILE A 72 11.82 -8.36 -4.88
C ILE A 72 10.46 -8.01 -5.47
N LEU A 73 9.54 -7.58 -4.61
CA LEU A 73 8.23 -7.06 -5.00
C LEU A 73 8.31 -5.53 -4.91
N GLN A 74 8.00 -4.84 -6.01
CA GLN A 74 8.14 -3.39 -6.07
C GLN A 74 6.81 -2.75 -6.47
N ALA A 75 6.48 -1.64 -5.80
CA ALA A 75 5.38 -0.74 -6.12
C ALA A 75 5.72 0.64 -5.55
N HIS A 76 5.00 1.70 -5.96
CA HIS A 76 5.22 3.03 -5.39
C HIS A 76 4.10 3.43 -4.43
N MET A 77 4.48 4.16 -3.37
CA MET A 77 3.55 4.53 -2.31
C MET A 77 2.81 5.85 -2.54
N ASP A 78 3.33 6.71 -3.39
CA ASP A 78 2.74 8.01 -3.69
C ASP A 78 1.59 7.89 -4.70
N MET A 79 0.80 8.94 -4.78
CA MET A 79 -0.28 9.07 -5.75
C MET A 79 -0.38 10.49 -6.29
N VAL A 80 -0.87 10.61 -7.52
CA VAL A 80 -1.20 11.90 -8.13
C VAL A 80 -2.36 12.55 -7.38
N PRO A 81 -2.20 13.78 -6.86
CA PRO A 81 -3.26 14.47 -6.13
C PRO A 81 -4.05 15.39 -7.06
N GLN A 82 -5.13 14.88 -7.63
CA GLN A 82 -6.03 15.67 -8.49
C GLN A 82 -7.47 15.58 -7.98
N LYS A 83 -8.22 16.66 -8.13
CA LYS A 83 -9.61 16.75 -7.70
C LYS A 83 -10.44 17.58 -8.66
N THR A 84 -11.77 17.43 -8.57
CA THR A 84 -12.68 18.27 -9.34
C THR A 84 -12.66 19.71 -8.83
N PRO A 85 -12.98 20.73 -9.67
CA PRO A 85 -12.92 22.13 -9.25
C PRO A 85 -13.80 22.49 -8.04
N ALA A 86 -14.90 21.75 -7.84
CA ALA A 86 -15.82 21.99 -6.73
C ALA A 86 -15.41 21.30 -5.43
N SER A 87 -14.39 20.42 -5.47
CA SER A 87 -13.97 19.67 -4.29
C SER A 87 -13.10 20.52 -3.36
N ASN A 88 -13.35 20.42 -2.07
CA ASN A 88 -12.54 21.04 -1.02
C ASN A 88 -11.54 20.06 -0.39
N HIS A 89 -11.31 18.92 -1.04
CA HIS A 89 -10.43 17.87 -0.52
C HIS A 89 -9.00 18.39 -0.28
N ASP A 90 -8.46 18.10 0.88
CA ASP A 90 -7.07 18.38 1.25
C ASP A 90 -6.26 17.09 1.19
N PHE A 91 -5.43 16.92 0.15
CA PHE A 91 -4.66 15.70 -0.08
C PHE A 91 -3.61 15.41 0.99
N VAL A 92 -3.25 16.38 1.81
CA VAL A 92 -2.27 16.19 2.89
C VAL A 92 -2.94 15.68 4.17
N ASN A 93 -4.21 16.01 4.37
CA ASN A 93 -4.89 15.72 5.64
C ASN A 93 -6.13 14.84 5.51
N ASP A 94 -6.80 14.81 4.36
CA ASP A 94 -8.07 14.10 4.21
C ASP A 94 -7.89 12.72 3.59
N PRO A 95 -8.64 11.71 4.05
CA PRO A 95 -8.67 10.40 3.43
C PRO A 95 -9.40 10.45 2.08
N ILE A 96 -9.08 9.49 1.19
CA ILE A 96 -9.81 9.30 -0.06
C ILE A 96 -11.14 8.60 0.26
N VAL A 97 -12.23 9.18 -0.19
CA VAL A 97 -13.57 8.61 -0.01
C VAL A 97 -13.90 7.74 -1.21
N THR A 98 -14.04 6.44 -0.98
CA THR A 98 -14.32 5.46 -2.02
C THR A 98 -15.81 5.11 -2.08
N ARG A 99 -16.28 4.70 -3.26
CA ARG A 99 -17.62 4.15 -3.48
C ARG A 99 -17.59 3.07 -4.53
N ILE A 100 -18.53 2.16 -4.47
CA ILE A 100 -18.69 1.09 -5.46
C ILE A 100 -19.93 1.39 -6.29
N GLU A 101 -19.77 1.36 -7.60
CA GLU A 101 -20.88 1.48 -8.56
C GLU A 101 -20.77 0.33 -9.56
N GLY A 102 -21.67 -0.64 -9.48
CA GLY A 102 -21.61 -1.86 -10.28
C GLY A 102 -20.31 -2.63 -9.97
N ASP A 103 -19.52 -2.87 -10.99
CA ASP A 103 -18.25 -3.61 -10.88
C ASP A 103 -17.02 -2.69 -10.71
N TRP A 104 -17.24 -1.42 -10.43
CA TRP A 104 -16.17 -0.42 -10.37
C TRP A 104 -16.05 0.21 -8.99
N LEU A 105 -14.81 0.40 -8.56
CA LEU A 105 -14.48 1.20 -7.39
C LEU A 105 -14.02 2.58 -7.83
N TYR A 106 -14.65 3.61 -7.30
CA TYR A 106 -14.34 5.01 -7.58
C TYR A 106 -13.89 5.75 -6.32
N ALA A 107 -13.09 6.80 -6.52
CA ALA A 107 -12.96 7.87 -5.54
C ALA A 107 -14.03 8.93 -5.82
N THR A 108 -14.43 9.66 -4.78
CA THR A 108 -15.43 10.70 -4.88
C THR A 108 -14.74 12.06 -5.05
N ASP A 109 -14.86 12.61 -6.27
CA ASP A 109 -14.34 13.93 -6.67
C ASP A 109 -12.82 14.10 -6.56
N THR A 110 -12.08 13.01 -6.43
CA THR A 110 -10.60 13.00 -6.39
C THR A 110 -10.05 11.85 -7.20
N THR A 111 -8.73 11.85 -7.41
CA THR A 111 -8.01 10.65 -7.84
C THR A 111 -8.13 9.56 -6.78
N LEU A 112 -8.07 8.29 -7.21
CA LEU A 112 -8.23 7.12 -6.32
C LEU A 112 -6.91 6.67 -5.71
N GLY A 113 -5.83 6.74 -6.47
CA GLY A 113 -4.53 6.22 -6.05
C GLY A 113 -4.39 4.71 -6.19
N ALA A 114 -5.18 4.06 -7.07
CA ALA A 114 -5.01 2.64 -7.37
C ALA A 114 -3.65 2.38 -8.03
N ASP A 115 -3.15 3.34 -8.77
CA ASP A 115 -1.79 3.40 -9.26
C ASP A 115 -0.95 4.19 -8.23
N ASN A 116 -0.13 3.58 -7.42
CA ASN A 116 0.07 2.13 -7.37
C ASN A 116 -0.34 1.53 -6.00
N GLY A 117 -1.39 2.07 -5.41
CA GLY A 117 -1.92 1.60 -4.13
C GLY A 117 -2.35 0.14 -4.18
N MET A 118 -2.86 -0.34 -5.32
CA MET A 118 -3.22 -1.74 -5.47
C MET A 118 -1.99 -2.65 -5.45
N GLY A 119 -0.89 -2.22 -6.08
CA GLY A 119 0.38 -2.95 -6.01
C GLY A 119 0.92 -2.99 -4.58
N VAL A 120 0.88 -1.87 -3.87
CA VAL A 120 1.29 -1.81 -2.46
C VAL A 120 0.42 -2.73 -1.60
N ALA A 121 -0.90 -2.69 -1.79
CA ALA A 121 -1.84 -3.54 -1.05
C ALA A 121 -1.57 -5.04 -1.28
N ALA A 122 -1.25 -5.44 -2.51
CA ALA A 122 -0.88 -6.81 -2.83
C ALA A 122 0.42 -7.24 -2.15
N ILE A 123 1.43 -6.36 -2.14
CA ILE A 123 2.68 -6.59 -1.41
C ILE A 123 2.41 -6.77 0.09
N MET A 124 1.60 -5.89 0.67
CA MET A 124 1.23 -5.99 2.09
C MET A 124 0.56 -7.33 2.39
N ALA A 125 -0.35 -7.78 1.52
CA ALA A 125 -1.02 -9.07 1.69
C ALA A 125 -0.02 -10.24 1.70
N VAL A 126 0.98 -10.21 0.82
CA VAL A 126 2.05 -11.23 0.81
C VAL A 126 2.89 -11.16 2.09
N MET A 127 3.27 -9.96 2.52
CA MET A 127 4.14 -9.78 3.68
C MET A 127 3.48 -10.20 5.00
N GLU A 128 2.18 -10.00 5.14
CA GLU A 128 1.47 -10.38 6.37
C GLU A 128 1.00 -11.84 6.42
N ASP A 129 0.92 -12.52 5.28
CA ASP A 129 0.40 -13.89 5.21
C ASP A 129 1.39 -14.87 5.84
N LYS A 130 0.92 -15.63 6.84
CA LYS A 130 1.73 -16.61 7.58
C LYS A 130 1.56 -18.03 7.05
N THR A 131 0.77 -18.22 6.01
CA THR A 131 0.46 -19.55 5.44
C THR A 131 1.21 -19.84 4.13
N LEU A 132 1.77 -18.81 3.49
CA LEU A 132 2.50 -18.96 2.24
C LEU A 132 3.82 -19.69 2.45
N VAL A 133 4.18 -20.55 1.48
CA VAL A 133 5.48 -21.20 1.41
C VAL A 133 6.30 -20.46 0.36
N HIS A 134 7.45 -19.91 0.74
CA HIS A 134 8.22 -19.04 -0.14
C HIS A 134 9.70 -18.97 0.23
N GLY A 135 10.54 -18.63 -0.73
CA GLY A 135 11.92 -18.23 -0.49
C GLY A 135 12.02 -16.83 0.12
N PRO A 136 13.21 -16.24 0.21
CA PRO A 136 13.34 -14.87 0.74
C PRO A 136 12.56 -13.86 -0.11
N ILE A 137 11.80 -12.98 0.54
CA ILE A 137 11.03 -11.92 -0.15
C ILE A 137 11.44 -10.56 0.43
N ASN A 138 11.79 -9.63 -0.45
CA ASN A 138 11.96 -8.24 -0.10
C ASN A 138 10.88 -7.41 -0.79
N ALA A 139 10.31 -6.46 -0.07
CA ALA A 139 9.44 -5.45 -0.66
C ALA A 139 10.22 -4.15 -0.80
N LEU A 140 10.11 -3.52 -1.96
CA LEU A 140 10.63 -2.19 -2.22
C LEU A 140 9.46 -1.29 -2.59
N ILE A 141 9.01 -0.50 -1.63
CA ILE A 141 7.89 0.42 -1.82
C ILE A 141 8.49 1.81 -2.00
N THR A 142 8.49 2.26 -3.26
CA THR A 142 9.26 3.44 -3.67
C THR A 142 8.52 4.75 -3.42
N ALA A 143 9.31 5.81 -3.25
CA ALA A 143 8.84 7.18 -3.06
C ALA A 143 8.75 7.92 -4.39
N ASP A 144 7.81 8.87 -4.48
CA ASP A 144 7.74 9.92 -5.50
C ASP A 144 7.91 9.47 -6.97
N GLU A 145 7.27 8.36 -7.34
CA GLU A 145 7.29 7.87 -8.74
C GLU A 145 6.59 8.85 -9.68
N GLU A 146 5.53 9.48 -9.19
CA GLU A 146 4.63 10.34 -9.99
C GLU A 146 5.12 11.79 -10.13
N THR A 147 6.36 12.06 -9.81
CA THR A 147 6.95 13.40 -9.90
C THR A 147 7.99 13.54 -11.01
#